data_d26897d26a3ce128f78879074fad9480
#
_entry.id   d26897d26a3ce128f78879074fad9480
#
_cell.length_a   1.000
_cell.length_b   1.000
_cell.length_c   1.000
_cell.angle_alpha   90.00
_cell.angle_beta   90.00
_cell.angle_gamma   90.00
#
_symmetry.space_group_name_H-M   'P 1'
#
loop_
_entity.id
_entity.type
_entity.pdbx_description
1 polymer ?
#
loop_
_entity_poly.entity_id
_entity_poly.type
_entity_poly.pdbx_seq_one_letter_code
_entity_poly.pdbx_strand_id
1 'polypeptide(L)'
;MKKKGKKDYFCANFWKMRKIEVCCISANDVLEARKGGAIRVELCTAISSGGVTPSIGLVRSAVKAADGDLLVNVLIRPREGGFCYDESEIRTMLEDIQACRSAGADGVVIGALTPDGDIDMEACRRMMDAASGMNVTFHRAFDVCREPEKALEQIIELGCDHLLTSGQRPSALEGSAL
;
A
#
# COMPACT_ATOMS: atom_id res chain seq x y z
N MET A 1 43.37 -18.49 -16.95
CA MET A 1 42.36 -17.44 -16.95
C MET A 1 41.03 -17.97 -17.44
N LYS A 2 40.06 -18.27 -16.54
CA LYS A 2 38.72 -18.73 -16.93
C LYS A 2 37.87 -17.50 -17.26
N LYS A 3 37.34 -17.44 -18.50
CA LYS A 3 36.37 -16.40 -18.90
C LYS A 3 35.11 -16.58 -18.10
N LYS A 4 34.80 -15.64 -17.17
CA LYS A 4 33.51 -15.54 -16.52
C LYS A 4 32.46 -15.20 -17.57
N GLY A 5 31.49 -16.12 -17.74
CA GLY A 5 30.51 -16.05 -18.81
C GLY A 5 29.50 -14.91 -18.62
N LYS A 6 29.06 -14.32 -19.72
CA LYS A 6 28.02 -13.29 -19.85
C LYS A 6 26.67 -13.64 -19.16
N LYS A 7 26.45 -14.89 -18.75
CA LYS A 7 25.24 -15.34 -18.06
C LYS A 7 25.09 -14.80 -16.62
N ASP A 8 26.20 -14.61 -15.91
CA ASP A 8 26.14 -14.17 -14.50
C ASP A 8 25.78 -12.70 -14.34
N TYR A 9 26.11 -11.86 -15.34
CA TYR A 9 25.75 -10.44 -15.35
C TYR A 9 24.26 -10.19 -15.64
N PHE A 10 23.62 -11.05 -16.43
CA PHE A 10 22.20 -10.91 -16.77
C PHE A 10 21.30 -11.28 -15.60
N CYS A 11 21.62 -12.36 -14.86
CA CYS A 11 20.90 -12.77 -13.66
C CYS A 11 21.02 -11.73 -12.54
N ALA A 12 22.23 -11.24 -12.23
CA ALA A 12 22.45 -10.28 -11.15
C ALA A 12 21.74 -8.93 -11.38
N ASN A 13 21.59 -8.48 -12.62
CA ASN A 13 20.88 -7.23 -12.95
C ASN A 13 19.37 -7.42 -13.06
N PHE A 14 18.88 -8.62 -13.37
CA PHE A 14 17.46 -8.90 -13.49
C PHE A 14 16.76 -8.86 -12.11
N TRP A 15 17.42 -9.29 -11.04
CA TRP A 15 16.92 -9.20 -9.66
C TRP A 15 16.97 -7.76 -9.10
N LYS A 16 17.91 -6.93 -9.56
CA LYS A 16 17.99 -5.51 -9.16
C LYS A 16 16.86 -4.65 -9.70
N MET A 17 16.10 -5.11 -10.70
CA MET A 17 15.02 -4.34 -11.34
C MET A 17 13.63 -4.62 -10.79
N ARG A 18 13.43 -5.64 -9.96
CA ARG A 18 12.12 -5.93 -9.36
C ARG A 18 12.10 -5.54 -7.89
N LYS A 19 11.32 -4.52 -7.61
CA LYS A 19 11.00 -4.14 -6.24
C LYS A 19 9.83 -5.01 -5.78
N ILE A 20 10.01 -5.73 -4.67
CA ILE A 20 8.99 -6.62 -4.11
C ILE A 20 8.43 -5.97 -2.86
N GLU A 21 7.11 -5.83 -2.82
CA GLU A 21 6.34 -5.51 -1.63
C GLU A 21 5.57 -6.75 -1.20
N VAL A 22 5.52 -7.00 0.11
CA VAL A 22 4.87 -8.17 0.70
C VAL A 22 3.78 -7.71 1.65
N CYS A 23 2.55 -8.23 1.48
CA CYS A 23 1.48 -8.03 2.44
C CYS A 23 1.76 -8.85 3.69
N CYS A 24 1.77 -8.21 4.87
CA CYS A 24 2.11 -8.80 6.15
C CYS A 24 1.01 -8.56 7.18
N ILE A 25 0.75 -9.55 8.04
CA ILE A 25 -0.26 -9.47 9.11
C ILE A 25 0.35 -9.62 10.51
N SER A 26 1.65 -9.83 10.59
CA SER A 26 2.40 -9.99 11.84
C SER A 26 3.81 -9.42 11.73
N ALA A 27 4.43 -9.14 12.87
CA ALA A 27 5.85 -8.74 12.93
C ALA A 27 6.78 -9.88 12.46
N ASN A 28 6.36 -11.14 12.58
CA ASN A 28 7.13 -12.28 12.08
C ASN A 28 7.13 -12.33 10.55
N ASP A 29 5.98 -12.01 9.90
CA ASP A 29 5.92 -11.91 8.43
C ASP A 29 6.85 -10.81 7.92
N VAL A 30 6.93 -9.67 8.64
CA VAL A 30 7.87 -8.58 8.32
C VAL A 30 9.32 -9.06 8.38
N LEU A 31 9.69 -9.83 9.40
CA LEU A 31 11.02 -10.43 9.52
C LEU A 31 11.33 -11.37 8.34
N GLU A 32 10.37 -12.22 7.97
CA GLU A 32 10.55 -13.15 6.85
C GLU A 32 10.61 -12.42 5.50
N ALA A 33 9.78 -11.38 5.28
CA ALA A 33 9.83 -10.53 4.10
C ALA A 33 11.20 -9.83 3.97
N ARG A 34 11.74 -9.30 5.08
CA ARG A 34 13.07 -8.70 5.15
C ARG A 34 14.17 -9.70 4.77
N LYS A 35 14.15 -10.91 5.36
CA LYS A 35 15.10 -11.99 5.02
C LYS A 35 14.99 -12.41 3.54
N GLY A 36 13.78 -12.37 2.98
CA GLY A 36 13.51 -12.66 1.58
C GLY A 36 13.96 -11.57 0.61
N GLY A 37 14.42 -10.42 1.10
CA GLY A 37 14.90 -9.31 0.28
C GLY A 37 13.78 -8.43 -0.28
N ALA A 38 12.60 -8.40 0.34
CA ALA A 38 11.59 -7.40 0.06
C ALA A 38 12.13 -6.01 0.39
N ILE A 39 11.68 -4.99 -0.35
CA ILE A 39 12.06 -3.59 -0.09
C ILE A 39 11.01 -2.85 0.72
N ARG A 40 9.78 -3.37 0.73
CA ARG A 40 8.64 -2.78 1.41
C ARG A 40 7.66 -3.86 1.85
N VAL A 41 6.91 -3.58 2.89
CA VAL A 41 5.74 -4.36 3.29
C VAL A 41 4.51 -3.48 3.36
N GLU A 42 3.35 -4.05 3.04
CA GLU A 42 2.05 -3.50 3.39
C GLU A 42 1.53 -4.24 4.62
N LEU A 43 1.47 -3.53 5.75
CA LEU A 43 0.99 -4.09 7.00
C LEU A 43 -0.52 -3.90 7.13
N CYS A 44 -1.23 -4.99 7.33
CA CYS A 44 -2.68 -4.98 7.56
C CYS A 44 -3.07 -6.01 8.64
N THR A 45 -4.36 -6.15 8.88
CA THR A 45 -4.96 -7.27 9.62
C THR A 45 -6.20 -7.75 8.87
N ALA A 46 -6.85 -8.84 9.28
CA ALA A 46 -8.05 -9.40 8.66
C ALA A 46 -7.94 -9.57 7.13
N ILE A 47 -6.85 -10.19 6.66
CA ILE A 47 -6.54 -10.32 5.22
C ILE A 47 -7.63 -11.09 4.45
N SER A 48 -8.35 -12.02 5.11
CA SER A 48 -9.47 -12.75 4.52
C SER A 48 -10.64 -11.85 4.09
N SER A 49 -10.74 -10.67 4.69
CA SER A 49 -11.75 -9.64 4.39
C SER A 49 -11.19 -8.52 3.48
N GLY A 50 -10.01 -8.75 2.89
CA GLY A 50 -9.32 -7.78 2.05
C GLY A 50 -8.44 -6.78 2.81
N GLY A 51 -8.22 -7.00 4.11
CA GLY A 51 -7.39 -6.17 4.97
C GLY A 51 -8.13 -4.98 5.58
N VAL A 52 -7.79 -4.65 6.83
CA VAL A 52 -8.19 -3.43 7.55
C VAL A 52 -7.00 -2.88 8.32
N THR A 53 -7.11 -1.66 8.85
CA THR A 53 -6.07 -1.00 9.65
C THR A 53 -5.63 -1.91 10.81
N PRO A 54 -4.32 -2.18 10.96
CA PRO A 54 -3.81 -2.97 12.07
C PRO A 54 -3.77 -2.15 13.37
N SER A 55 -3.75 -2.83 14.51
CA SER A 55 -3.57 -2.13 15.79
C SER A 55 -2.23 -1.38 15.83
N ILE A 56 -2.19 -0.25 16.53
CA ILE A 56 -0.95 0.53 16.67
C ILE A 56 0.18 -0.27 17.36
N GLY A 57 -0.17 -1.25 18.19
CA GLY A 57 0.79 -2.18 18.78
C GLY A 57 1.46 -3.06 17.72
N LEU A 58 0.69 -3.54 16.74
CA LEU A 58 1.24 -4.30 15.61
C LEU A 58 2.11 -3.41 14.72
N VAL A 59 1.70 -2.16 14.43
CA VAL A 59 2.51 -1.20 13.66
C VAL A 59 3.88 -0.99 14.32
N ARG A 60 3.93 -0.69 15.62
CA ARG A 60 5.19 -0.53 16.37
C ARG A 60 6.08 -1.78 16.31
N SER A 61 5.47 -2.96 16.43
CA SER A 61 6.19 -4.22 16.35
C SER A 61 6.76 -4.50 14.96
N ALA A 62 6.01 -4.16 13.92
CA ALA A 62 6.42 -4.27 12.52
C ALA A 62 7.58 -3.32 12.18
N VAL A 63 7.47 -2.05 12.57
CA VAL A 63 8.55 -1.05 12.39
C VAL A 63 9.83 -1.51 13.08
N LYS A 64 9.73 -2.03 14.31
CA LYS A 64 10.89 -2.61 15.00
C LYS A 64 11.48 -3.82 14.27
N ALA A 65 10.64 -4.69 13.70
CA ALA A 65 11.08 -5.86 12.95
C ALA A 65 11.73 -5.51 11.61
N ALA A 66 11.31 -4.42 10.99
CA ALA A 66 11.87 -3.89 9.75
C ALA A 66 13.30 -3.36 9.93
N ASP A 67 13.65 -2.87 11.12
CA ASP A 67 15.02 -2.50 11.56
C ASP A 67 15.72 -1.49 10.63
N GLY A 68 14.94 -0.63 9.96
CA GLY A 68 15.42 0.39 9.02
C GLY A 68 15.84 -0.11 7.63
N ASP A 69 15.87 -1.42 7.39
CA ASP A 69 16.25 -2.01 6.10
C ASP A 69 15.05 -2.23 5.16
N LEU A 70 13.84 -2.20 5.69
CA LEU A 70 12.59 -2.53 5.01
C LEU A 70 11.55 -1.45 5.30
N LEU A 71 10.97 -0.86 4.26
CA LEU A 71 9.93 0.15 4.41
C LEU A 71 8.61 -0.50 4.89
N VAL A 72 7.95 0.15 5.84
CA VAL A 72 6.66 -0.29 6.38
C VAL A 72 5.57 0.69 5.99
N ASN A 73 4.72 0.30 5.04
CA ASN A 73 3.49 0.99 4.71
C ASN A 73 2.33 0.33 5.46
N VAL A 74 1.39 1.12 5.97
CA VAL A 74 0.27 0.65 6.78
C VAL A 74 -1.04 0.88 6.05
N LEU A 75 -1.86 -0.17 5.92
CA LEU A 75 -3.20 -0.04 5.37
C LEU A 75 -4.09 0.78 6.30
N ILE A 76 -4.70 1.82 5.77
CA ILE A 76 -5.69 2.67 6.45
C ILE A 76 -7.07 2.37 5.87
N ARG A 77 -7.78 1.48 6.52
CA ARG A 77 -9.12 1.04 6.15
C ARG A 77 -9.88 0.65 7.41
N PRO A 78 -10.86 1.45 7.84
CA PRO A 78 -11.47 1.32 9.18
C PRO A 78 -12.35 0.08 9.32
N ARG A 79 -12.85 -0.47 8.22
CA ARG A 79 -13.74 -1.64 8.18
C ARG A 79 -13.68 -2.39 6.87
N GLU A 80 -14.24 -3.56 6.86
CA GLU A 80 -14.54 -4.37 5.68
C GLU A 80 -15.62 -3.73 4.79
N GLY A 81 -15.86 -4.31 3.60
CA GLY A 81 -16.87 -3.87 2.64
C GLY A 81 -16.36 -2.80 1.67
N GLY A 82 -17.23 -1.90 1.24
CA GLY A 82 -16.93 -0.87 0.23
C GLY A 82 -16.02 0.24 0.74
N PHE A 83 -15.64 1.11 -0.19
CA PHE A 83 -14.69 2.21 0.05
C PHE A 83 -15.36 3.58 0.12
N CYS A 84 -16.69 3.62 0.23
CA CYS A 84 -17.45 4.84 0.51
C CYS A 84 -17.59 4.99 2.02
N TYR A 85 -17.01 6.04 2.58
CA TYR A 85 -16.91 6.27 4.01
C TYR A 85 -17.72 7.47 4.46
N ASP A 86 -18.28 7.39 5.66
CA ASP A 86 -18.89 8.56 6.30
C ASP A 86 -17.85 9.46 6.99
N GLU A 87 -18.28 10.62 7.45
CA GLU A 87 -17.38 11.59 8.08
C GLU A 87 -16.75 11.08 9.38
N SER A 88 -17.41 10.17 10.11
CA SER A 88 -16.86 9.55 11.32
C SER A 88 -15.73 8.56 10.96
N GLU A 89 -15.92 7.79 9.89
CA GLU A 89 -14.93 6.86 9.36
C GLU A 89 -13.71 7.61 8.80
N ILE A 90 -13.93 8.71 8.06
CA ILE A 90 -12.83 9.55 7.57
C ILE A 90 -12.03 10.12 8.75
N ARG A 91 -12.67 10.63 9.80
CA ARG A 91 -11.95 11.11 11.00
C ARG A 91 -11.13 10.01 11.65
N THR A 92 -11.66 8.81 11.76
CA THR A 92 -10.90 7.63 12.25
C THR A 92 -9.66 7.37 11.41
N MET A 93 -9.81 7.38 10.07
CA MET A 93 -8.68 7.18 9.15
C MET A 93 -7.60 8.26 9.31
N LEU A 94 -7.97 9.52 9.51
CA LEU A 94 -7.02 10.61 9.74
C LEU A 94 -6.23 10.42 11.05
N GLU A 95 -6.90 9.99 12.13
CA GLU A 95 -6.26 9.68 13.43
C GLU A 95 -5.31 8.46 13.28
N ASP A 96 -5.73 7.43 12.55
CA ASP A 96 -4.90 6.25 12.28
C ASP A 96 -3.63 6.62 11.49
N ILE A 97 -3.72 7.51 10.50
CA ILE A 97 -2.55 8.01 9.75
C ILE A 97 -1.56 8.70 10.70
N GLN A 98 -2.06 9.58 11.59
CA GLN A 98 -1.21 10.30 12.55
C GLN A 98 -0.57 9.34 13.55
N ALA A 99 -1.32 8.33 14.03
CA ALA A 99 -0.83 7.31 14.93
C ALA A 99 0.27 6.45 14.25
N CYS A 100 0.07 6.04 12.99
CA CYS A 100 1.05 5.30 12.21
C CYS A 100 2.35 6.10 11.99
N ARG A 101 2.23 7.39 11.64
CA ARG A 101 3.37 8.30 11.54
C ARG A 101 4.15 8.36 12.87
N SER A 102 3.44 8.56 13.98
CA SER A 102 4.03 8.64 15.32
C SER A 102 4.68 7.31 15.76
N ALA A 103 4.24 6.19 15.20
CA ALA A 103 4.82 4.88 15.42
C ALA A 103 6.06 4.59 14.55
N GLY A 104 6.39 5.49 13.60
CA GLY A 104 7.55 5.37 12.72
C GLY A 104 7.27 4.59 11.42
N ALA A 105 6.02 4.46 10.99
CA ALA A 105 5.71 3.90 9.67
C ALA A 105 6.24 4.82 8.56
N ASP A 106 6.76 4.21 7.48
CA ASP A 106 7.33 4.93 6.34
C ASP A 106 6.26 5.44 5.38
N GLY A 107 5.10 4.78 5.36
CA GLY A 107 4.02 5.14 4.46
C GLY A 107 2.66 4.62 4.91
N VAL A 108 1.65 5.03 4.16
CA VAL A 108 0.27 4.58 4.33
C VAL A 108 -0.34 4.15 3.00
N VAL A 109 -1.33 3.28 3.09
CA VAL A 109 -2.08 2.77 1.93
C VAL A 109 -3.53 3.19 2.13
N ILE A 110 -4.03 4.05 1.27
CA ILE A 110 -5.31 4.76 1.40
C ILE A 110 -6.17 4.62 0.15
N GLY A 111 -7.43 5.02 0.25
CA GLY A 111 -8.34 5.19 -0.89
C GLY A 111 -9.77 5.33 -0.41
N ALA A 112 -10.52 6.20 -1.06
CA ALA A 112 -11.94 6.41 -0.81
C ALA A 112 -12.68 6.65 -2.11
N LEU A 113 -13.92 6.19 -2.18
CA LEU A 113 -14.82 6.37 -3.32
C LEU A 113 -16.09 7.10 -2.87
N THR A 114 -16.67 7.83 -3.80
CA THR A 114 -18.03 8.38 -3.65
C THR A 114 -19.09 7.26 -3.81
N PRO A 115 -20.35 7.49 -3.43
CA PRO A 115 -21.42 6.54 -3.68
C PRO A 115 -21.59 6.17 -5.16
N ASP A 116 -21.19 7.06 -6.08
CA ASP A 116 -21.24 6.83 -7.53
C ASP A 116 -20.03 6.03 -8.06
N GLY A 117 -19.06 5.70 -7.20
CA GLY A 117 -17.87 4.95 -7.57
C GLY A 117 -16.74 5.78 -8.17
N ASP A 118 -16.79 7.10 -8.09
CA ASP A 118 -15.67 7.98 -8.41
C ASP A 118 -14.69 8.08 -7.23
N ILE A 119 -13.47 8.55 -7.47
CA ILE A 119 -12.54 8.86 -6.38
C ILE A 119 -13.14 10.00 -5.53
N ASP A 120 -13.24 9.78 -4.21
CA ASP A 120 -13.59 10.86 -3.27
C ASP A 120 -12.36 11.77 -3.06
N MET A 121 -12.26 12.76 -3.94
CA MET A 121 -11.12 13.69 -3.95
C MET A 121 -11.02 14.52 -2.67
N GLU A 122 -12.15 14.85 -2.02
CA GLU A 122 -12.15 15.62 -0.77
C GLU A 122 -11.57 14.79 0.37
N ALA A 123 -12.11 13.58 0.59
CA ALA A 123 -11.62 12.66 1.60
C ALA A 123 -10.14 12.29 1.35
N CYS A 124 -9.78 11.99 0.08
CA CYS A 124 -8.42 11.63 -0.27
C CYS A 124 -7.44 12.80 -0.04
N ARG A 125 -7.76 14.04 -0.35
CA ARG A 125 -6.90 15.20 -0.05
C ARG A 125 -6.65 15.34 1.44
N ARG A 126 -7.68 15.20 2.28
CA ARG A 126 -7.54 15.21 3.74
C ARG A 126 -6.58 14.12 4.24
N MET A 127 -6.67 12.91 3.68
CA MET A 127 -5.74 11.82 4.00
C MET A 127 -4.32 12.12 3.51
N MET A 128 -4.14 12.68 2.32
CA MET A 128 -2.83 13.10 1.80
C MET A 128 -2.20 14.17 2.70
N ASP A 129 -2.97 15.17 3.14
CA ASP A 129 -2.50 16.21 4.08
C ASP A 129 -2.07 15.58 5.42
N ALA A 130 -2.87 14.67 5.96
CA ALA A 130 -2.53 13.91 7.17
C ALA A 130 -1.28 13.04 6.98
N ALA A 131 -1.04 12.49 5.80
CA ALA A 131 0.11 11.67 5.44
C ALA A 131 1.35 12.48 4.98
N SER A 132 1.32 13.82 5.07
CA SER A 132 2.42 14.68 4.59
C SER A 132 3.79 14.21 5.09
N GLY A 133 4.73 13.98 4.17
CA GLY A 133 6.07 13.47 4.44
C GLY A 133 6.18 11.94 4.56
N MET A 134 5.11 11.19 4.37
CA MET A 134 5.09 9.74 4.27
C MET A 134 4.94 9.30 2.80
N ASN A 135 5.31 8.05 2.48
CA ASN A 135 4.93 7.45 1.20
C ASN A 135 3.43 7.15 1.19
N VAL A 136 2.77 7.40 0.07
CA VAL A 136 1.34 7.12 -0.08
C VAL A 136 1.07 6.20 -1.26
N THR A 137 0.42 5.08 -0.99
CA THR A 137 -0.10 4.17 -2.02
C THR A 137 -1.61 4.31 -2.07
N PHE A 138 -2.19 4.48 -3.27
CA PHE A 138 -3.63 4.32 -3.46
C PHE A 138 -3.95 2.84 -3.64
N HIS A 139 -4.85 2.29 -2.86
CA HIS A 139 -5.14 0.86 -2.81
C HIS A 139 -6.18 0.41 -3.84
N ARG A 140 -6.60 -0.85 -3.75
CA ARG A 140 -7.52 -1.53 -4.67
C ARG A 140 -8.95 -0.97 -4.74
N ALA A 141 -9.27 0.15 -4.07
CA ALA A 141 -10.47 0.92 -4.37
C ALA A 141 -10.50 1.33 -5.85
N PHE A 142 -9.32 1.53 -6.48
CA PHE A 142 -9.17 1.71 -7.91
C PHE A 142 -9.80 0.56 -8.74
N ASP A 143 -9.69 -0.68 -8.26
CA ASP A 143 -10.18 -1.85 -9.01
C ASP A 143 -11.72 -1.94 -9.07
N VAL A 144 -12.42 -1.10 -8.31
CA VAL A 144 -13.90 -1.03 -8.30
C VAL A 144 -14.42 0.38 -8.60
N CYS A 145 -13.55 1.30 -9.01
CA CYS A 145 -13.98 2.62 -9.45
C CYS A 145 -14.72 2.54 -10.79
N ARG A 146 -15.57 3.53 -11.04
CA ARG A 146 -16.42 3.57 -12.23
C ARG A 146 -15.63 3.82 -13.52
N GLU A 147 -14.69 4.76 -13.50
CA GLU A 147 -13.92 5.24 -14.65
C GLU A 147 -12.42 5.18 -14.35
N PRO A 148 -11.72 4.07 -14.68
CA PRO A 148 -10.33 3.87 -14.26
C PRO A 148 -9.35 4.88 -14.86
N GLU A 149 -9.54 5.30 -16.10
CA GLU A 149 -8.66 6.30 -16.72
C GLU A 149 -8.75 7.66 -15.99
N LYS A 150 -9.97 8.12 -15.71
CA LYS A 150 -10.21 9.33 -14.91
C LYS A 150 -9.70 9.20 -13.49
N ALA A 151 -9.92 8.03 -12.87
CA ALA A 151 -9.44 7.76 -11.52
C ALA A 151 -7.90 7.78 -11.45
N LEU A 152 -7.20 7.27 -12.47
CA LEU A 152 -5.75 7.32 -12.55
C LEU A 152 -5.24 8.77 -12.57
N GLU A 153 -5.83 9.63 -13.41
CA GLU A 153 -5.46 11.05 -13.45
C GLU A 153 -5.71 11.75 -12.10
N GLN A 154 -6.81 11.43 -11.43
CA GLN A 154 -7.12 11.96 -10.10
C GLN A 154 -6.11 11.49 -9.04
N ILE A 155 -5.68 10.23 -9.08
CA ILE A 155 -4.66 9.68 -8.17
C ILE A 155 -3.29 10.35 -8.41
N ILE A 156 -2.95 10.64 -9.68
CA ILE A 156 -1.76 11.41 -10.03
C ILE A 156 -1.88 12.85 -9.51
N GLU A 157 -3.03 13.51 -9.68
CA GLU A 157 -3.31 14.86 -9.14
C GLU A 157 -3.16 14.90 -7.61
N LEU A 158 -3.60 13.85 -6.90
CA LEU A 158 -3.45 13.73 -5.46
C LEU A 158 -1.98 13.64 -5.03
N GLY A 159 -1.07 13.23 -5.93
CA GLY A 159 0.34 13.07 -5.62
C GLY A 159 0.68 11.75 -4.92
N CYS A 160 -0.12 10.70 -5.12
CA CYS A 160 0.20 9.37 -4.61
C CYS A 160 1.48 8.83 -5.27
N ASP A 161 2.36 8.19 -4.49
CA ASP A 161 3.62 7.63 -4.99
C ASP A 161 3.41 6.32 -5.75
N HIS A 162 2.37 5.56 -5.40
CA HIS A 162 2.08 4.24 -5.95
C HIS A 162 0.58 4.01 -6.10
N LEU A 163 0.24 3.13 -7.04
CA LEU A 163 -1.09 2.56 -7.21
C LEU A 163 -1.01 1.04 -7.08
N LEU A 164 -1.80 0.46 -6.17
CA LEU A 164 -2.00 -0.99 -6.06
C LEU A 164 -3.27 -1.37 -6.83
N THR A 165 -3.11 -2.13 -7.90
CA THR A 165 -4.22 -2.54 -8.78
C THR A 165 -4.04 -3.95 -9.32
N SER A 166 -5.14 -4.62 -9.62
CA SER A 166 -5.20 -5.82 -10.45
C SER A 166 -5.83 -5.56 -11.83
N GLY A 167 -5.88 -4.26 -12.26
CA GLY A 167 -6.46 -3.87 -13.55
C GLY A 167 -7.95 -4.10 -13.62
N GLN A 168 -8.69 -3.82 -12.53
CA GLN A 168 -10.14 -4.01 -12.40
C GLN A 168 -10.60 -5.45 -12.69
N ARG A 169 -9.71 -6.44 -12.46
CA ARG A 169 -10.02 -7.87 -12.64
C ARG A 169 -9.71 -8.64 -11.35
N PRO A 170 -10.22 -9.87 -11.23
CA PRO A 170 -9.94 -10.72 -10.07
C PRO A 170 -8.45 -10.95 -9.82
N SER A 171 -7.66 -11.03 -10.89
CA SER A 171 -6.19 -11.17 -10.81
C SER A 171 -5.47 -10.17 -11.69
N ALA A 172 -4.24 -9.81 -11.31
CA ALA A 172 -3.38 -8.91 -12.07
C ALA A 172 -3.02 -9.48 -13.47
N LEU A 173 -3.00 -10.81 -13.62
CA LEU A 173 -2.77 -11.44 -14.93
C LEU A 173 -3.92 -11.16 -15.90
N GLU A 174 -5.16 -11.27 -15.41
CA GLU A 174 -6.37 -10.99 -16.21
C GLU A 174 -6.54 -9.50 -16.49
N GLY A 175 -6.07 -8.64 -15.59
CA GLY A 175 -6.17 -7.19 -15.69
C GLY A 175 -4.97 -6.50 -16.33
N SER A 176 -4.00 -7.26 -16.85
CA SER A 176 -2.76 -6.71 -17.40
C SER A 176 -2.91 -5.87 -18.67
N ALA A 177 -4.11 -5.81 -19.26
CA ALA A 177 -4.40 -4.99 -20.43
C ALA A 177 -4.89 -3.57 -20.10
N LEU A 178 -5.29 -3.29 -18.86
CA LEU A 178 -5.59 -1.96 -18.35
C LEU A 178 -4.27 -1.27 -17.97
#